data_732e2287ee1fa7ac0177c9f66eae42d8
#
_entry.id   732e2287ee1fa7ac0177c9f66eae42d8
#
_cell.length_a   1.000
_cell.length_b   1.000
_cell.length_c   1.000
_cell.angle_alpha   90.00
_cell.angle_beta   90.00
_cell.angle_gamma   90.00
#
_symmetry.space_group_name_H-M   'P 1'
#
loop_
_entity.id
_entity.type
_entity.pdbx_description
1 polymer ?
#
loop_
_entity_poly.entity_id
_entity_poly.type
_entity_poly.pdbx_seq_one_letter_code
_entity_poly.pdbx_strand_id
1 'polypeptide(L)'
;MNLHQFRFVREAVRQNFNLTSAAKALFTSQPGVSKAIIELEDELGVEIFRRHGKRIRSLTEPGKRILASIERILDEVETLRRVGKDFASQDQGNFVIATTHTQARYALPK
;
A
#
# COMPACT_ATOMS: atom_id res chain seq x y z
N MET A 1 -11.56 0.96 -0.75
CA MET A 1 -10.29 0.29 -0.33
C MET A 1 -9.24 0.50 -1.40
N ASN A 2 -8.05 0.93 -0.99
CA ASN A 2 -7.00 1.23 -1.95
C ASN A 2 -5.62 1.12 -1.28
N LEU A 3 -4.57 1.17 -2.10
CA LEU A 3 -3.20 0.99 -1.62
C LEU A 3 -2.74 2.13 -0.72
N HIS A 4 -3.25 3.34 -0.92
CA HIS A 4 -2.91 4.46 -0.03
C HIS A 4 -3.35 4.18 1.39
N GLN A 5 -4.57 3.67 1.56
CA GLN A 5 -5.08 3.32 2.88
C GLN A 5 -4.21 2.25 3.53
N PHE A 6 -3.79 1.26 2.76
CA PHE A 6 -2.91 0.20 3.27
C PHE A 6 -1.57 0.77 3.71
N ARG A 7 -0.99 1.66 2.92
CA ARG A 7 0.28 2.29 3.28
C ARG A 7 0.15 3.14 4.55
N PHE A 8 -0.97 3.82 4.69
CA PHE A 8 -1.21 4.64 5.87
C PHE A 8 -1.30 3.78 7.14
N VAL A 9 -2.00 2.65 7.07
CA VAL A 9 -2.08 1.73 8.20
C VAL A 9 -0.70 1.20 8.56
N ARG A 10 0.06 0.73 7.57
CA ARG A 10 1.39 0.18 7.81
C ARG A 10 2.32 1.23 8.44
N GLU A 11 2.29 2.44 7.89
CA GLU A 11 3.19 3.48 8.38
C GLU A 11 2.81 3.92 9.79
N ALA A 12 1.52 3.97 10.10
CA ALA A 12 1.08 4.29 11.46
C ALA A 12 1.68 3.32 12.47
N VAL A 13 1.71 2.03 12.15
CA VAL A 13 2.31 1.03 13.02
C VAL A 13 3.83 1.22 13.10
N ARG A 14 4.48 1.45 11.97
CA ARG A 14 5.93 1.65 11.92
C ARG A 14 6.38 2.86 12.74
N GLN A 15 5.54 3.87 12.82
CA GLN A 15 5.83 5.10 13.56
C GLN A 15 5.32 5.04 14.99
N ASN A 16 5.12 3.84 15.53
CA ASN A 16 4.65 3.62 16.90
C ASN A 16 3.32 4.32 17.16
N PHE A 17 2.41 4.23 16.21
CA PHE A 17 1.06 4.78 16.29
C PHE A 17 1.04 6.31 16.38
N ASN A 18 2.09 6.96 15.87
CA ASN A 18 2.15 8.41 15.80
C ASN A 18 1.73 8.85 14.41
N LEU A 19 0.49 9.36 14.28
CA LEU A 19 -0.05 9.73 12.99
C LEU A 19 0.65 10.94 12.38
N THR A 20 1.17 11.83 13.20
CA THR A 20 1.92 12.98 12.72
C THR A 20 3.21 12.53 12.03
N SER A 21 3.93 11.60 12.67
CA SER A 21 5.15 11.04 12.09
C SER A 21 4.85 10.23 10.84
N ALA A 22 3.75 9.46 10.85
CA ALA A 22 3.34 8.69 9.68
C ALA A 22 3.04 9.62 8.50
N ALA A 23 2.34 10.73 8.77
CA ALA A 23 2.02 11.69 7.73
C ALA A 23 3.27 12.30 7.13
N LYS A 24 4.25 12.63 7.97
CA LYS A 24 5.52 13.17 7.47
C LYS A 24 6.26 12.17 6.59
N ALA A 25 6.31 10.92 7.02
CA ALA A 25 6.98 9.87 6.26
C ALA A 25 6.34 9.66 4.90
N LEU A 26 5.04 9.89 4.78
CA LEU A 26 4.29 9.67 3.55
C LEU A 26 4.01 10.96 2.77
N PHE A 27 4.61 12.07 3.19
CA PHE A 27 4.50 13.37 2.53
C PHE A 27 3.04 13.82 2.40
N THR A 28 2.27 13.66 3.48
CA THR A 28 0.86 14.03 3.49
C THR A 28 0.52 14.66 4.84
N SER A 29 -0.75 15.00 5.05
CA SER A 29 -1.20 15.63 6.28
C SER A 29 -1.71 14.58 7.28
N GLN A 30 -1.60 14.90 8.57
CA GLN A 30 -2.11 14.01 9.61
C GLN A 30 -3.63 13.79 9.48
N PRO A 31 -4.45 14.83 9.23
CA PRO A 31 -5.87 14.58 8.99
C PRO A 31 -6.15 13.68 7.79
N GLY A 32 -5.31 13.75 6.75
CA GLY A 32 -5.45 12.86 5.59
C GLY A 32 -5.22 11.41 5.95
N VAL A 33 -4.19 11.13 6.75
CA VAL A 33 -3.91 9.77 7.22
C VAL A 33 -5.06 9.26 8.08
N SER A 34 -5.50 10.09 9.04
CA SER A 34 -6.58 9.73 9.96
C SER A 34 -7.86 9.42 9.21
N LYS A 35 -8.23 10.26 8.25
CA LYS A 35 -9.45 10.07 7.46
C LYS A 35 -9.38 8.77 6.65
N ALA A 36 -8.24 8.51 6.02
CA ALA A 36 -8.09 7.32 5.20
C ALA A 36 -8.21 6.04 6.04
N ILE A 37 -7.65 6.06 7.24
CA ILE A 37 -7.75 4.91 8.15
C ILE A 37 -9.19 4.69 8.58
N ILE A 38 -9.91 5.77 8.94
CA ILE A 38 -11.30 5.66 9.35
C ILE A 38 -12.16 5.13 8.20
N GLU A 39 -11.94 5.62 6.99
CA GLU A 39 -12.68 5.13 5.82
C GLU A 39 -12.45 3.64 5.60
N LEU A 40 -11.23 3.18 5.78
CA LEU A 40 -10.93 1.75 5.64
C LEU A 40 -11.61 0.93 6.74
N GLU A 41 -11.57 1.42 7.98
CA GLU A 41 -12.25 0.77 9.10
C GLU A 41 -13.76 0.67 8.83
N ASP A 42 -14.36 1.74 8.34
CA ASP A 42 -15.77 1.75 8.01
C ASP A 42 -16.11 0.74 6.92
N GLU A 43 -15.27 0.68 5.90
CA GLU A 43 -15.50 -0.27 4.80
C GLU A 43 -15.40 -1.71 5.26
N LEU A 44 -14.44 -2.01 6.13
CA LEU A 44 -14.22 -3.37 6.63
C LEU A 44 -15.17 -3.73 7.76
N GLY A 45 -15.80 -2.73 8.37
CA GLY A 45 -16.76 -2.95 9.45
C GLY A 45 -16.14 -3.31 10.78
N VAL A 46 -14.83 -3.06 10.96
CA VAL A 46 -14.15 -3.30 12.22
C VAL A 46 -13.14 -2.20 12.46
N GLU A 47 -12.77 -1.99 13.72
CA GLU A 47 -11.69 -1.06 14.05
C GLU A 47 -10.35 -1.77 13.91
N ILE A 48 -9.41 -1.10 13.27
CA ILE A 48 -8.04 -1.60 13.13
C ILE A 48 -7.21 -1.17 14.33
N PHE A 49 -7.45 0.03 14.83
CA PHE A 49 -6.66 0.61 15.92
C PHE A 49 -7.53 0.84 17.16
N ARG A 50 -6.95 0.55 18.32
CA ARG A 50 -7.55 0.97 19.59
C ARG A 50 -7.23 2.45 19.79
N ARG A 51 -8.22 3.19 20.26
CA ARG A 51 -8.08 4.64 20.42
C ARG A 51 -8.22 5.02 21.87
N HIS A 52 -7.53 6.10 22.24
CA HIS A 52 -7.70 6.78 23.52
C HIS A 52 -8.02 8.22 23.15
N GLY A 53 -9.29 8.58 23.22
CA GLY A 53 -9.73 9.86 22.68
C GLY A 53 -9.55 9.87 21.17
N LYS A 54 -8.81 10.84 20.67
CA LYS A 54 -8.53 10.95 19.23
C LYS A 54 -7.24 10.28 18.82
N ARG A 55 -6.49 9.72 19.78
CA ARG A 55 -5.19 9.11 19.50
C ARG A 55 -5.33 7.62 19.33
N ILE A 56 -4.63 7.06 18.34
CA ILE A 56 -4.50 5.62 18.24
C ILE A 56 -3.38 5.17 19.17
N ARG A 57 -3.55 3.98 19.76
CA ARG A 57 -2.63 3.48 20.78
C ARG A 57 -2.04 2.12 20.44
N SER A 58 -2.81 1.26 19.81
CA SER A 58 -2.39 -0.11 19.52
C SER A 58 -3.32 -0.69 18.48
N LEU A 59 -3.04 -1.93 18.05
CA LEU A 59 -3.90 -2.64 17.13
C LEU A 59 -4.95 -3.43 17.89
N THR A 60 -6.16 -3.50 17.32
CA THR A 60 -7.18 -4.44 17.78
C THR A 60 -6.82 -5.84 17.33
N GLU A 61 -7.53 -6.86 17.81
CA GLU A 61 -7.31 -8.22 17.31
C GLU A 61 -7.57 -8.33 15.81
N PRO A 62 -8.72 -7.84 15.29
CA PRO A 62 -8.88 -7.83 13.83
C PRO A 62 -7.82 -6.96 13.15
N GLY A 63 -7.37 -5.88 13.81
CA GLY A 63 -6.32 -5.02 13.25
C GLY A 63 -5.03 -5.76 13.01
N LYS A 64 -4.64 -6.66 13.91
CA LYS A 64 -3.44 -7.46 13.73
C LYS A 64 -3.53 -8.36 12.50
N ARG A 65 -4.68 -8.98 12.29
CA ARG A 65 -4.90 -9.82 11.12
C ARG A 65 -4.95 -9.00 9.84
N ILE A 66 -5.59 -7.84 9.90
CA ILE A 66 -5.68 -6.93 8.77
C ILE A 66 -4.30 -6.44 8.38
N LEU A 67 -3.47 -6.07 9.36
CA LEU A 67 -2.11 -5.63 9.09
C LEU A 67 -1.30 -6.72 8.41
N ALA A 68 -1.42 -7.97 8.85
CA ALA A 68 -0.71 -9.08 8.22
C ALA A 68 -1.09 -9.20 6.73
N SER A 69 -2.37 -9.06 6.42
CA SER A 69 -2.82 -9.09 5.03
C SER A 69 -2.33 -7.89 4.25
N ILE A 70 -2.36 -6.71 4.86
CA ILE A 70 -1.87 -5.48 4.24
C ILE A 70 -0.38 -5.62 3.89
N GLU A 71 0.42 -6.17 4.81
CA GLU A 71 1.84 -6.38 4.55
C GLU A 71 2.06 -7.30 3.36
N ARG A 72 1.27 -8.38 3.25
CA ARG A 72 1.38 -9.28 2.11
C ARG A 72 1.00 -8.58 0.80
N ILE A 73 -0.07 -7.78 0.83
CA ILE A 73 -0.50 -7.04 -0.36
C ILE A 73 0.58 -6.07 -0.81
N LEU A 74 1.15 -5.32 0.13
CA LEU A 74 2.18 -4.34 -0.21
C LEU A 74 3.46 -5.00 -0.67
N ASP A 75 3.81 -6.16 -0.10
CA ASP A 75 4.95 -6.94 -0.59
C ASP A 75 4.74 -7.40 -2.02
N GLU A 76 3.51 -7.82 -2.35
CA GLU A 76 3.19 -8.22 -3.72
C GLU A 76 3.25 -7.04 -4.69
N VAL A 77 2.87 -5.84 -4.24
CA VAL A 77 3.02 -4.64 -5.07
C VAL A 77 4.50 -4.43 -5.40
N GLU A 78 5.40 -4.60 -4.43
CA GLU A 78 6.83 -4.48 -4.68
C GLU A 78 7.33 -5.56 -5.63
N THR A 79 6.80 -6.77 -5.51
CA THR A 79 7.11 -7.85 -6.44
C THR A 79 6.72 -7.48 -7.87
N LEU A 80 5.52 -6.92 -8.03
CA LEU A 80 5.07 -6.47 -9.34
C LEU A 80 6.00 -5.42 -9.93
N ARG A 81 6.46 -4.49 -9.11
CA ARG A 81 7.38 -3.45 -9.57
C ARG A 81 8.72 -4.03 -10.00
N ARG A 82 9.23 -4.98 -9.24
CA ARG A 82 10.50 -5.64 -9.60
C ARG A 82 10.38 -6.40 -10.90
N VAL A 83 9.28 -7.16 -11.06
CA VAL A 83 9.05 -7.89 -12.30
C VAL A 83 8.98 -6.92 -13.48
N GLY A 84 8.26 -5.81 -13.32
CA GLY A 84 8.17 -4.80 -14.36
C GLY A 84 9.52 -4.23 -14.73
N LYS A 85 10.34 -3.90 -13.74
CA LYS A 85 11.67 -3.36 -14.00
C LYS A 85 12.57 -4.36 -14.70
N ASP A 86 12.52 -5.62 -14.28
CA ASP A 86 13.36 -6.67 -14.86
C ASP A 86 13.04 -6.84 -16.35
N PHE A 87 11.77 -6.90 -16.69
CA PHE A 87 11.38 -7.06 -18.09
C PHE A 87 11.57 -5.80 -18.92
N ALA A 88 11.36 -4.64 -18.32
CA ALA A 88 11.64 -3.38 -19.02
C ALA A 88 13.12 -3.26 -19.37
N SER A 89 14.01 -3.67 -18.45
CA SER A 89 15.44 -3.67 -18.71
C SER A 89 15.81 -4.64 -19.83
N GLN A 90 15.19 -5.81 -19.86
CA GLN A 90 15.43 -6.77 -20.92
C GLN A 90 14.98 -6.22 -22.26
N ASP A 91 13.79 -5.61 -22.30
CA ASP A 91 13.28 -5.02 -23.52
C ASP A 91 14.18 -3.94 -24.05
N GLN A 92 14.71 -3.10 -23.18
CA GLN A 92 15.63 -2.05 -23.58
C GLN A 92 16.91 -2.63 -24.18
N GLY A 93 17.36 -3.74 -23.63
CA GLY A 93 18.55 -4.39 -24.12
C GLY A 93 18.35 -5.04 -25.46
N ASN A 94 17.11 -5.46 -25.77
CA ASN A 94 16.81 -6.15 -26.98
C ASN A 94 16.17 -5.34 -28.05
N PHE A 95 15.86 -4.17 -27.93
CA PHE A 95 14.77 -3.58 -28.31
C PHE A 95 14.48 -3.21 -29.60
N VAL A 96 13.77 -3.63 -29.85
CA VAL A 96 13.08 -3.34 -30.26
C VAL A 96 11.83 -3.25 -30.30
N ILE A 97 11.22 -3.45 -30.12
CA ILE A 97 10.13 -3.22 -30.01
C ILE A 97 9.18 -2.85 -29.74
N ALA A 98 8.77 -3.18 -29.72
CA ALA A 98 7.90 -2.76 -29.26
C ALA A 98 6.86 -2.62 -29.30
N THR A 99 6.67 -2.85 -29.48
CA THR A 99 5.85 -2.56 -29.34
C THR A 99 4.78 -2.68 -29.30
N THR A 100 4.62 -3.04 -29.55
CA THR A 100 4.05 -3.13 -29.47
C THR A 100 3.11 -3.34 -29.12
N HIS A 101 2.83 -3.79 -29.36
CA HIS A 101 2.60 -4.00 -29.01
C HIS A 101 1.78 -4.21 -28.75
N THR A 102 1.53 -4.45 -28.99
CA THR A 102 1.48 -4.63 -28.84
C THR A 102 0.94 -5.02 -28.55
N GLN A 103 0.82 -5.37 -28.66
CA GLN A 103 1.06 -5.69 -28.38
C GLN A 103 0.68 -5.97 -27.88
N ALA A 104 0.38 -6.18 -28.08
CA ALA A 104 0.75 -6.44 -27.65
C ALA A 104 0.17 -6.71 -27.05
N ARG A 105 -0.19 -7.07 -27.25
CA ARG A 105 -0.02 -7.31 -26.81
C ARG A 105 -0.33 -7.79 -26.20
N TYR A 106 -0.58 -8.23 -26.14
CA TYR A 106 -0.03 -8.68 -25.69
C TYR A 106 0.18 -9.25 -25.51
N ALA A 107 0.20 -9.33 -25.63
CA ALA A 107 1.12 -9.74 -25.55
C ALA A 107 1.25 -10.33 -25.37
N LEU A 108 0.96 -10.87 -25.55
CA LEU A 108 1.68 -11.33 -25.44
C LEU A 108 1.86 -11.78 -25.47
N PRO A 109 2.06 -12.05 -25.66
CA PRO A 109 2.78 -12.30 -25.74
C PRO A 109 2.91 -12.57 -25.60
N LYS A 110 2.88 -12.88 -25.77
CA LYS A 110 3.52 -12.91 -25.63
C LYS A 110 3.56 -12.98 -25.45
#